data_62a51dab8a914267dfe36ceb3d0e1dd2
#
_entry.id   62a51dab8a914267dfe36ceb3d0e1dd2
#
_cell.length_a   1.000
_cell.length_b   1.000
_cell.length_c   1.000
_cell.angle_alpha   90.00
_cell.angle_beta   90.00
_cell.angle_gamma   90.00
#
_symmetry.space_group_name_H-M   'P 1'
#
loop_
_entity.id
_entity.type
_entity.pdbx_description
1 polymer ?
#
loop_
_entity_poly.entity_id
_entity_poly.type
_entity_poly.pdbx_seq_one_letter_code
_entity_poly.pdbx_strand_id
1 'polypeptide(L)'
;MLISGDNPIAGQWNYDDENRKKMPKNHKPTTPFVFNNNVSEIVQEILKTDIKTMGTIESNNFIWPINRKQSLEVLDFFVPECLPLFGTYQDAMAPNEWSLYHSRLSFSLNTKMISPAEVIQAAIAAWQKEPEIIAYNQLEGFVRQIIGWREYMRGIYWLKMPEFATLNFFHNKEKLPNWYWTVKTKMNCLKDAIKQSLTFAYAHLELIPFLRLSQSFNFLIGNIQYF
;
A
#
# COMPACT_ATOMS: atom_id res chain seq x y z
N MET A 1 12.14 3.52 13.96
CA MET A 1 13.18 2.57 14.35
C MET A 1 13.41 2.69 15.85
N LEU A 2 13.52 1.58 16.55
CA LEU A 2 13.79 1.59 17.97
C LEU A 2 15.30 1.59 18.21
N ILE A 3 15.78 2.53 19.00
CA ILE A 3 17.18 2.70 19.33
C ILE A 3 17.40 2.67 20.85
N SER A 4 18.57 2.21 21.27
CA SER A 4 19.07 2.29 22.64
C SER A 4 20.42 3.00 22.60
N GLY A 5 20.47 4.25 23.08
CA GLY A 5 21.58 5.14 22.80
C GLY A 5 21.74 5.39 21.29
N ASP A 6 22.93 5.16 20.77
CA ASP A 6 23.23 5.37 19.34
C ASP A 6 23.08 4.08 18.49
N ASN A 7 22.63 2.99 19.09
CA ASN A 7 22.55 1.67 18.42
C ASN A 7 21.10 1.21 18.24
N PRO A 8 20.83 0.44 17.17
CA PRO A 8 19.53 -0.19 17.00
C PRO A 8 19.33 -1.29 18.05
N ILE A 9 18.10 -1.38 18.63
CA ILE A 9 17.79 -2.31 19.72
C ILE A 9 18.13 -3.77 19.37
N ALA A 10 17.91 -4.20 18.14
CA ALA A 10 18.15 -5.57 17.70
C ALA A 10 19.47 -5.74 16.92
N GLY A 11 20.41 -4.80 17.07
CA GLY A 11 21.77 -4.91 16.55
C GLY A 11 21.96 -4.61 15.07
N GLN A 12 20.89 -4.46 14.29
CA GLN A 12 20.94 -4.12 12.86
C GLN A 12 20.06 -2.92 12.52
N TRP A 13 20.50 -2.12 11.53
CA TRP A 13 19.75 -0.97 11.03
C TRP A 13 18.72 -1.34 9.97
N ASN A 14 18.83 -2.52 9.36
CA ASN A 14 17.99 -2.95 8.25
C ASN A 14 17.84 -4.47 8.27
N TYR A 15 16.62 -4.95 8.11
CA TYR A 15 16.24 -6.37 8.03
C TYR A 15 15.63 -6.73 6.67
N ASP A 16 15.85 -5.93 5.65
CA ASP A 16 15.24 -6.10 4.33
C ASP A 16 15.55 -7.46 3.68
N ASP A 17 16.76 -7.98 3.88
CA ASP A 17 17.17 -9.30 3.36
C ASP A 17 16.35 -10.46 3.97
N GLU A 18 15.85 -10.30 5.19
CA GLU A 18 14.98 -11.28 5.85
C GLU A 18 13.53 -11.21 5.36
N ASN A 19 13.15 -10.10 4.73
CA ASN A 19 11.78 -9.72 4.40
C ASN A 19 11.40 -9.98 2.93
N ARG A 20 12.11 -10.87 2.23
CA ARG A 20 11.91 -11.16 0.79
C ARG A 20 11.60 -12.63 0.52
N LYS A 21 10.90 -13.30 1.42
CA LYS A 21 10.60 -14.72 1.25
C LYS A 21 9.44 -14.94 0.28
N LYS A 22 9.55 -15.98 -0.53
CA LYS A 22 8.46 -16.41 -1.40
C LYS A 22 7.38 -17.10 -0.59
N MET A 23 6.13 -16.86 -0.96
CA MET A 23 4.98 -17.57 -0.36
C MET A 23 5.07 -19.07 -0.69
N PRO A 24 4.98 -19.96 0.30
CA PRO A 24 4.90 -21.40 0.05
C PRO A 24 3.63 -21.76 -0.73
N LYS A 25 3.71 -22.71 -1.64
CA LYS A 25 2.58 -23.08 -2.53
C LYS A 25 1.27 -23.47 -1.81
N ASN A 26 1.39 -24.05 -0.61
CA ASN A 26 0.24 -24.50 0.18
C ASN A 26 -0.12 -23.54 1.32
N HIS A 27 0.52 -22.40 1.39
CA HIS A 27 0.24 -21.40 2.41
C HIS A 27 -1.02 -20.63 2.03
N LYS A 28 -1.97 -20.56 2.95
CA LYS A 28 -3.16 -19.72 2.81
C LYS A 28 -2.95 -18.43 3.60
N PRO A 29 -2.88 -17.29 2.93
CA PRO A 29 -2.80 -16.00 3.63
C PRO A 29 -4.07 -15.77 4.47
N THR A 30 -3.94 -14.90 5.46
CA THR A 30 -5.08 -14.43 6.24
C THR A 30 -6.10 -13.76 5.32
N THR A 31 -7.38 -14.18 5.45
CA THR A 31 -8.47 -13.53 4.69
C THR A 31 -8.56 -12.06 5.06
N PRO A 32 -8.56 -11.14 4.08
CA PRO A 32 -8.58 -9.72 4.37
C PRO A 32 -9.87 -9.29 5.08
N PHE A 33 -9.74 -8.50 6.14
CA PHE A 33 -10.87 -7.85 6.79
C PHE A 33 -11.40 -6.72 5.91
N VAL A 34 -12.63 -6.83 5.43
CA VAL A 34 -13.27 -5.86 4.54
C VAL A 34 -14.63 -5.47 5.08
N PHE A 35 -15.12 -4.31 4.64
CA PHE A 35 -16.45 -3.80 4.98
C PHE A 35 -17.44 -4.08 3.87
N ASN A 36 -18.71 -3.86 4.17
CA ASN A 36 -19.81 -3.83 3.22
C ASN A 36 -20.57 -2.52 3.43
N ASN A 37 -19.93 -1.42 3.01
CA ASN A 37 -20.51 -0.08 3.17
C ASN A 37 -21.37 0.27 1.96
N ASN A 38 -22.53 0.88 2.19
CA ASN A 38 -23.32 1.49 1.13
C ASN A 38 -22.91 2.96 0.93
N VAL A 39 -22.36 3.27 -0.23
CA VAL A 39 -21.91 4.62 -0.64
C VAL A 39 -22.67 5.12 -1.87
N SER A 40 -23.86 4.58 -2.14
CA SER A 40 -24.63 4.86 -3.35
C SER A 40 -24.96 6.34 -3.51
N GLU A 41 -25.28 7.04 -2.43
CA GLU A 41 -25.57 8.48 -2.46
C GLU A 41 -24.36 9.27 -2.97
N ILE A 42 -23.17 9.01 -2.40
CA ILE A 42 -21.92 9.68 -2.79
C ILE A 42 -21.57 9.38 -4.25
N VAL A 43 -21.74 8.14 -4.69
CA VAL A 43 -21.49 7.76 -6.10
C VAL A 43 -22.45 8.51 -7.02
N GLN A 44 -23.73 8.63 -6.67
CA GLN A 44 -24.71 9.40 -7.45
C GLN A 44 -24.36 10.89 -7.51
N GLU A 45 -23.84 11.47 -6.43
CA GLU A 45 -23.37 12.85 -6.43
C GLU A 45 -22.16 13.04 -7.34
N ILE A 46 -21.19 12.14 -7.30
CA ILE A 46 -20.02 12.17 -8.20
C ILE A 46 -20.47 12.09 -9.66
N LEU A 47 -21.41 11.20 -9.99
CA LEU A 47 -21.93 11.05 -11.36
C LEU A 47 -22.65 12.30 -11.90
N LYS A 48 -23.12 13.19 -11.04
CA LYS A 48 -23.68 14.48 -11.44
C LYS A 48 -22.63 15.54 -11.75
N THR A 49 -21.38 15.26 -11.48
CA THR A 49 -20.25 16.16 -11.77
C THR A 49 -19.56 15.77 -13.08
N ASP A 50 -18.81 16.71 -13.66
CA ASP A 50 -17.98 16.46 -14.85
C ASP A 50 -16.63 15.75 -14.51
N ILE A 51 -16.49 15.23 -13.30
CA ILE A 51 -15.27 14.55 -12.86
C ILE A 51 -15.15 13.22 -13.60
N LYS A 52 -14.07 13.08 -14.36
CA LYS A 52 -13.73 11.80 -15.02
C LYS A 52 -13.12 10.86 -14.00
N THR A 53 -13.76 9.72 -13.80
CA THR A 53 -13.27 8.65 -12.94
C THR A 53 -12.77 7.47 -13.77
N MET A 54 -11.92 6.65 -13.15
CA MET A 54 -11.40 5.41 -13.75
C MET A 54 -11.67 4.25 -12.79
N GLY A 55 -11.96 3.08 -13.35
CA GLY A 55 -12.32 1.90 -12.56
C GLY A 55 -13.82 1.85 -12.23
N THR A 56 -14.16 0.92 -11.38
CA THR A 56 -15.55 0.65 -10.96
C THR A 56 -15.65 0.62 -9.44
N ILE A 57 -16.77 1.09 -8.92
CA ILE A 57 -17.11 1.02 -7.49
C ILE A 57 -18.42 0.24 -7.36
N GLU A 58 -18.41 -0.82 -6.56
CA GLU A 58 -19.63 -1.46 -6.09
C GLU A 58 -20.23 -0.59 -4.97
N SER A 59 -21.13 0.30 -5.34
CA SER A 59 -21.65 1.33 -4.43
C SER A 59 -22.38 0.77 -3.21
N ASN A 60 -22.96 -0.43 -3.33
CA ASN A 60 -23.65 -1.12 -2.23
C ASN A 60 -22.73 -2.04 -1.41
N ASN A 61 -21.48 -2.23 -1.85
CA ASN A 61 -20.51 -3.11 -1.22
C ASN A 61 -19.11 -2.47 -1.25
N PHE A 62 -19.00 -1.26 -0.75
CA PHE A 62 -17.72 -0.57 -0.68
C PHE A 62 -16.86 -1.13 0.46
N ILE A 63 -15.74 -1.76 0.08
CA ILE A 63 -14.92 -2.58 0.99
C ILE A 63 -13.97 -1.78 1.91
N TRP A 64 -13.77 -0.50 1.64
CA TRP A 64 -12.85 0.35 2.40
C TRP A 64 -13.54 1.03 3.59
N PRO A 65 -12.78 1.41 4.63
CA PRO A 65 -13.30 2.19 5.74
C PRO A 65 -13.91 3.53 5.27
N ILE A 66 -15.06 3.91 5.82
CA ILE A 66 -15.70 5.20 5.53
C ILE A 66 -15.63 6.19 6.70
N ASN A 67 -15.07 5.76 7.83
CA ASN A 67 -14.91 6.59 9.02
C ASN A 67 -13.73 6.12 9.88
N ARG A 68 -13.39 6.94 10.89
CA ARG A 68 -12.29 6.65 11.82
C ARG A 68 -12.48 5.32 12.58
N LYS A 69 -13.69 5.00 13.02
CA LYS A 69 -13.97 3.77 13.75
C LYS A 69 -13.58 2.55 12.91
N GLN A 70 -14.06 2.48 11.68
CA GLN A 70 -13.71 1.40 10.74
C GLN A 70 -12.21 1.36 10.43
N SER A 71 -11.56 2.52 10.36
CA SER A 71 -10.10 2.58 10.17
C SER A 71 -9.32 1.96 11.32
N LEU A 72 -9.77 2.17 12.55
CA LEU A 72 -9.21 1.53 13.75
C LEU A 72 -9.50 0.02 13.76
N GLU A 73 -10.69 -0.43 13.34
CA GLU A 73 -11.00 -1.85 13.20
C GLU A 73 -10.07 -2.57 12.21
N VAL A 74 -9.68 -1.91 11.11
CA VAL A 74 -8.65 -2.44 10.18
C VAL A 74 -7.29 -2.54 10.87
N LEU A 75 -6.91 -1.55 11.68
CA LEU A 75 -5.66 -1.56 12.42
C LEU A 75 -5.67 -2.68 13.48
N ASP A 76 -6.76 -2.82 14.21
CA ASP A 76 -6.95 -3.85 15.23
C ASP A 76 -6.92 -5.27 14.65
N PHE A 77 -7.39 -5.44 13.40
CA PHE A 77 -7.25 -6.69 12.66
C PHE A 77 -5.81 -6.90 12.18
N PHE A 78 -5.18 -5.86 11.60
CA PHE A 78 -3.85 -5.99 11.00
C PHE A 78 -2.79 -6.41 12.02
N VAL A 79 -2.82 -5.82 13.22
CA VAL A 79 -1.76 -6.01 14.22
C VAL A 79 -1.63 -7.48 14.66
N PRO A 80 -2.68 -8.20 15.09
CA PRO A 80 -2.55 -9.60 15.46
C PRO A 80 -2.49 -10.56 14.27
N GLU A 81 -3.22 -10.29 13.17
CA GLU A 81 -3.43 -11.25 12.10
C GLU A 81 -2.40 -11.19 10.97
N CYS A 82 -1.86 -10.01 10.72
CA CYS A 82 -0.98 -9.79 9.57
C CYS A 82 0.45 -9.39 9.96
N LEU A 83 0.62 -8.55 10.97
CA LEU A 83 1.94 -8.03 11.37
C LEU A 83 2.96 -9.14 11.68
N PRO A 84 2.60 -10.28 12.31
CA PRO A 84 3.56 -11.37 12.58
C PRO A 84 4.26 -11.95 11.35
N LEU A 85 3.66 -11.80 10.17
CA LEU A 85 4.20 -12.30 8.90
C LEU A 85 4.41 -11.19 7.86
N PHE A 86 4.12 -9.95 8.21
CA PHE A 86 4.20 -8.81 7.31
C PHE A 86 5.58 -8.67 6.67
N GLY A 87 6.64 -8.54 7.46
CA GLY A 87 7.99 -8.35 6.97
C GLY A 87 8.42 -9.54 6.09
N THR A 88 8.22 -10.76 6.58
CA THR A 88 8.60 -11.99 5.85
C THR A 88 8.04 -12.03 4.43
N TYR A 89 6.79 -11.59 4.23
CA TYR A 89 6.08 -11.70 2.95
C TYR A 89 5.70 -10.35 2.35
N GLN A 90 6.32 -9.24 2.76
CA GLN A 90 5.98 -7.91 2.26
C GLN A 90 6.13 -7.78 0.73
N ASP A 91 7.12 -8.47 0.15
CA ASP A 91 7.41 -8.45 -1.29
C ASP A 91 6.88 -9.71 -2.00
N ALA A 92 6.13 -10.57 -1.29
CA ALA A 92 5.57 -11.76 -1.88
C ALA A 92 4.40 -11.45 -2.83
N MET A 93 4.26 -12.25 -3.88
CA MET A 93 3.10 -12.26 -4.76
C MET A 93 2.50 -13.65 -4.80
N ALA A 94 1.19 -13.75 -4.76
CA ALA A 94 0.48 -15.01 -4.92
C ALA A 94 -0.72 -14.83 -5.87
N PRO A 95 -0.98 -15.79 -6.78
CA PRO A 95 -2.13 -15.73 -7.66
C PRO A 95 -3.43 -15.65 -6.86
N ASN A 96 -4.33 -14.76 -7.28
CA ASN A 96 -5.65 -14.55 -6.67
C ASN A 96 -5.65 -13.97 -5.25
N GLU A 97 -4.49 -13.60 -4.70
CA GLU A 97 -4.35 -13.00 -3.37
C GLU A 97 -3.95 -11.52 -3.52
N TRP A 98 -4.91 -10.63 -3.37
CA TRP A 98 -4.69 -9.21 -3.63
C TRP A 98 -4.15 -8.43 -2.43
N SER A 99 -4.28 -8.92 -1.21
CA SER A 99 -3.89 -8.18 0.01
C SER A 99 -2.76 -8.84 0.81
N LEU A 100 -2.60 -10.17 0.72
CA LEU A 100 -1.65 -10.93 1.52
C LEU A 100 -1.64 -10.45 3.00
N TYR A 101 -0.45 -10.12 3.52
CA TYR A 101 -0.25 -9.61 4.88
C TYR A 101 -0.15 -8.08 4.96
N HIS A 102 -0.53 -7.37 3.89
CA HIS A 102 -0.48 -5.90 3.87
C HIS A 102 -1.55 -5.28 4.76
N SER A 103 -1.19 -4.16 5.40
CA SER A 103 -2.08 -3.47 6.35
C SER A 103 -3.33 -2.88 5.71
N ARG A 104 -3.25 -2.50 4.44
CA ARG A 104 -4.32 -1.81 3.70
C ARG A 104 -4.79 -0.50 4.37
N LEU A 105 -3.91 0.10 5.18
CA LEU A 105 -4.19 1.35 5.90
C LEU A 105 -3.94 2.60 5.06
N SER A 106 -3.44 2.45 3.83
CA SER A 106 -3.11 3.59 2.95
C SER A 106 -4.30 4.52 2.74
N PHE A 107 -5.48 3.98 2.49
CA PHE A 107 -6.70 4.77 2.34
C PHE A 107 -6.98 5.61 3.60
N SER A 108 -6.98 4.97 4.78
CA SER A 108 -7.25 5.62 6.06
C SER A 108 -6.19 6.68 6.43
N LEU A 109 -4.93 6.43 6.12
CA LEU A 109 -3.83 7.37 6.34
C LEU A 109 -3.92 8.57 5.39
N ASN A 110 -4.27 8.36 4.12
CA ASN A 110 -4.40 9.42 3.12
C ASN A 110 -5.57 10.35 3.39
N THR A 111 -6.69 9.79 3.78
CA THR A 111 -7.88 10.55 4.15
C THR A 111 -7.81 11.14 5.56
N LYS A 112 -6.68 10.91 6.29
CA LYS A 112 -6.44 11.42 7.65
C LYS A 112 -7.43 10.91 8.70
N MET A 113 -8.08 9.78 8.46
CA MET A 113 -8.94 9.13 9.44
C MET A 113 -8.16 8.58 10.64
N ILE A 114 -6.92 8.14 10.41
CA ILE A 114 -5.93 7.79 11.43
C ILE A 114 -4.57 8.40 11.09
N SER A 115 -3.73 8.58 12.09
CA SER A 115 -2.38 9.13 11.90
C SER A 115 -1.31 8.04 11.80
N PRO A 116 -0.17 8.31 11.11
CA PRO A 116 0.96 7.40 11.12
C PRO A 116 1.49 7.08 12.53
N ALA A 117 1.43 8.05 13.44
CA ALA A 117 1.89 7.86 14.83
C ALA A 117 1.04 6.82 15.55
N GLU A 118 -0.29 6.88 15.43
CA GLU A 118 -1.20 5.89 16.03
C GLU A 118 -0.91 4.47 15.52
N VAL A 119 -0.73 4.32 14.20
CA VAL A 119 -0.43 3.03 13.56
C VAL A 119 0.89 2.45 14.07
N ILE A 120 1.94 3.28 14.15
CA ILE A 120 3.26 2.86 14.63
C ILE A 120 3.21 2.51 16.12
N GLN A 121 2.53 3.31 16.94
CA GLN A 121 2.38 3.05 18.37
C GLN A 121 1.64 1.74 18.63
N ALA A 122 0.57 1.44 17.88
CA ALA A 122 -0.15 0.17 17.98
C ALA A 122 0.77 -1.03 17.65
N ALA A 123 1.54 -0.94 16.58
CA ALA A 123 2.48 -2.00 16.19
C ALA A 123 3.60 -2.20 17.23
N ILE A 124 4.17 -1.12 17.77
CA ILE A 124 5.20 -1.18 18.82
C ILE A 124 4.63 -1.78 20.11
N ALA A 125 3.45 -1.33 20.55
CA ALA A 125 2.80 -1.83 21.74
C ALA A 125 2.52 -3.34 21.66
N ALA A 126 2.06 -3.82 20.50
CA ALA A 126 1.82 -5.23 20.28
C ALA A 126 3.12 -6.05 20.31
N TRP A 127 4.18 -5.57 19.67
CA TRP A 127 5.49 -6.21 19.73
C TRP A 127 6.03 -6.26 21.18
N GLN A 128 5.93 -5.17 21.93
CA GLN A 128 6.39 -5.15 23.33
C GLN A 128 5.63 -6.13 24.21
N LYS A 129 4.34 -6.34 23.94
CA LYS A 129 3.49 -7.27 24.67
C LYS A 129 3.78 -8.73 24.33
N GLU A 130 4.02 -9.02 23.04
CA GLU A 130 4.15 -10.39 22.52
C GLU A 130 5.34 -10.52 21.55
N PRO A 131 6.59 -10.30 22.03
CA PRO A 131 7.76 -10.30 21.16
C PRO A 131 8.08 -11.68 20.56
N GLU A 132 7.58 -12.76 21.15
CA GLU A 132 7.71 -14.13 20.64
C GLU A 132 6.80 -14.40 19.43
N ILE A 133 5.70 -13.64 19.30
CA ILE A 133 4.77 -13.76 18.17
C ILE A 133 5.16 -12.80 17.06
N ILE A 134 5.45 -11.56 17.41
CA ILE A 134 5.85 -10.53 16.45
C ILE A 134 7.36 -10.36 16.53
N ALA A 135 8.10 -11.01 15.65
CA ALA A 135 9.55 -10.84 15.60
C ALA A 135 9.93 -9.40 15.21
N TYR A 136 11.08 -8.93 15.69
CA TYR A 136 11.51 -7.53 15.49
C TYR A 136 11.63 -7.13 14.00
N ASN A 137 12.08 -8.04 13.14
CA ASN A 137 12.16 -7.80 11.70
C ASN A 137 10.80 -7.53 11.05
N GLN A 138 9.71 -8.11 11.59
CA GLN A 138 8.34 -7.85 11.12
C GLN A 138 7.92 -6.41 11.47
N LEU A 139 8.16 -6.03 12.73
CA LEU A 139 7.89 -4.67 13.21
C LEU A 139 8.74 -3.64 12.46
N GLU A 140 10.05 -3.87 12.35
CA GLU A 140 10.98 -2.95 11.68
C GLU A 140 10.58 -2.75 10.22
N GLY A 141 10.30 -3.85 9.51
CA GLY A 141 9.83 -3.79 8.13
C GLY A 141 8.59 -2.92 7.98
N PHE A 142 7.60 -3.09 8.85
CA PHE A 142 6.37 -2.29 8.81
C PHE A 142 6.61 -0.82 9.15
N VAL A 143 7.30 -0.53 10.25
CA VAL A 143 7.61 0.85 10.68
C VAL A 143 8.44 1.57 9.63
N ARG A 144 9.40 0.91 9.00
CA ARG A 144 10.21 1.46 7.91
C ARG A 144 9.36 1.81 6.70
N GLN A 145 8.36 1.02 6.33
CA GLN A 145 7.44 1.37 5.26
C GLN A 145 6.65 2.64 5.60
N ILE A 146 6.18 2.79 6.82
CA ILE A 146 5.40 3.96 7.24
C ILE A 146 6.26 5.23 7.32
N ILE A 147 7.40 5.19 8.00
CA ILE A 147 8.26 6.38 8.23
C ILE A 147 9.19 6.62 7.04
N GLY A 148 9.88 5.59 6.56
CA GLY A 148 10.95 5.73 5.59
C GLY A 148 10.48 6.37 4.29
N TRP A 149 9.37 5.90 3.74
CA TRP A 149 8.80 6.49 2.53
C TRP A 149 8.31 7.92 2.73
N ARG A 150 7.72 8.24 3.88
CA ARG A 150 7.29 9.61 4.18
C ARG A 150 8.46 10.57 4.26
N GLU A 151 9.51 10.20 4.97
CA GLU A 151 10.70 11.03 5.10
C GLU A 151 11.48 11.14 3.78
N TYR A 152 11.53 10.06 3.00
CA TYR A 152 12.11 10.11 1.66
C TYR A 152 11.34 11.07 0.74
N MET A 153 10.02 10.94 0.66
CA MET A 153 9.19 11.83 -0.16
C MET A 153 9.26 13.28 0.31
N ARG A 154 9.27 13.50 1.62
CA ARG A 154 9.45 14.83 2.20
C ARG A 154 10.81 15.42 1.84
N GLY A 155 11.88 14.64 1.94
CA GLY A 155 13.23 15.06 1.56
C GLY A 155 13.33 15.43 0.07
N ILE A 156 12.78 14.60 -0.82
CA ILE A 156 12.75 14.88 -2.27
C ILE A 156 11.91 16.13 -2.56
N TYR A 157 10.76 16.30 -1.91
CA TYR A 157 9.93 17.50 -2.07
C TYR A 157 10.72 18.77 -1.76
N TRP A 158 11.33 18.84 -0.59
CA TRP A 158 12.08 20.04 -0.17
C TRP A 158 13.35 20.28 -0.99
N LEU A 159 13.99 19.21 -1.47
CA LEU A 159 15.24 19.31 -2.20
C LEU A 159 15.04 19.62 -3.69
N LYS A 160 13.95 19.16 -4.29
CA LYS A 160 13.78 19.08 -5.75
C LYS A 160 12.56 19.82 -6.32
N MET A 161 11.61 20.25 -5.50
CA MET A 161 10.48 21.04 -6.00
C MET A 161 10.84 22.52 -6.17
N PRO A 162 10.27 23.25 -7.15
CA PRO A 162 9.25 22.78 -8.10
C PRO A 162 9.80 22.05 -9.34
N GLU A 163 11.08 22.06 -9.60
CA GLU A 163 11.70 21.55 -10.83
C GLU A 163 11.40 20.06 -11.04
N PHE A 164 11.29 19.29 -9.96
CA PHE A 164 11.00 17.85 -10.02
C PHE A 164 9.70 17.54 -10.76
N ALA A 165 8.71 18.42 -10.67
CA ALA A 165 7.41 18.24 -11.35
C ALA A 165 7.52 18.23 -12.89
N THR A 166 8.58 18.82 -13.44
CA THR A 166 8.81 18.94 -14.89
C THR A 166 9.91 18.02 -15.39
N LEU A 167 10.60 17.30 -14.48
CA LEU A 167 11.66 16.40 -14.87
C LEU A 167 11.13 15.22 -15.68
N ASN A 168 11.73 15.02 -16.84
CA ASN A 168 11.51 13.87 -17.71
C ASN A 168 12.86 13.39 -18.24
N PHE A 169 13.57 12.60 -17.43
CA PHE A 169 14.96 12.19 -17.68
C PHE A 169 15.15 11.53 -19.05
N PHE A 170 14.16 10.75 -19.50
CA PHE A 170 14.24 10.05 -20.78
C PHE A 170 13.60 10.82 -21.94
N HIS A 171 13.10 12.02 -21.69
CA HIS A 171 12.42 12.85 -22.70
C HIS A 171 11.27 12.13 -23.41
N ASN A 172 10.57 11.22 -22.72
CA ASN A 172 9.45 10.49 -23.27
C ASN A 172 8.27 11.42 -23.59
N LYS A 173 7.74 11.32 -24.79
CA LYS A 173 6.60 12.13 -25.27
C LYS A 173 5.39 11.26 -25.64
N GLU A 174 5.57 9.96 -25.68
CA GLU A 174 4.52 9.03 -26.08
C GLU A 174 3.44 8.91 -24.98
N LYS A 175 2.21 8.80 -25.43
CA LYS A 175 1.07 8.54 -24.54
C LYS A 175 1.09 7.08 -24.10
N LEU A 176 0.50 6.82 -22.92
CA LEU A 176 0.29 5.45 -22.48
C LEU A 176 -0.55 4.67 -23.50
N PRO A 177 -0.17 3.42 -23.80
CA PRO A 177 -0.93 2.57 -24.68
C PRO A 177 -2.36 2.34 -24.17
N ASN A 178 -3.33 2.22 -25.07
CA ASN A 178 -4.73 2.01 -24.72
C ASN A 178 -4.98 0.76 -23.86
N TRP A 179 -4.17 -0.29 -24.00
CA TRP A 179 -4.31 -1.50 -23.19
C TRP A 179 -4.13 -1.25 -21.70
N TYR A 180 -3.42 -0.21 -21.35
CA TYR A 180 -3.23 0.21 -19.96
C TYR A 180 -4.53 0.62 -19.29
N TRP A 181 -5.42 1.24 -20.03
CA TRP A 181 -6.73 1.68 -19.55
C TRP A 181 -7.81 0.61 -19.74
N THR A 182 -7.66 -0.22 -20.74
CA THR A 182 -8.70 -1.18 -21.16
C THR A 182 -8.42 -2.61 -20.70
N VAL A 183 -7.26 -2.87 -20.09
CA VAL A 183 -6.79 -4.22 -19.67
C VAL A 183 -6.65 -5.20 -20.86
N LYS A 184 -6.74 -4.73 -22.11
CA LYS A 184 -6.65 -5.55 -23.33
C LYS A 184 -5.20 -5.82 -23.70
N THR A 185 -4.52 -6.64 -22.90
CA THR A 185 -3.14 -7.11 -23.16
C THR A 185 -3.05 -8.63 -23.10
N LYS A 186 -2.09 -9.21 -23.82
CA LYS A 186 -1.75 -10.64 -23.76
C LYS A 186 -0.81 -10.98 -22.59
N MET A 187 -0.25 -9.97 -21.91
CA MET A 187 0.65 -10.16 -20.78
C MET A 187 -0.16 -10.29 -19.48
N ASN A 188 -0.30 -11.52 -18.99
CA ASN A 188 -1.14 -11.79 -17.82
C ASN A 188 -0.71 -11.01 -16.57
N CYS A 189 0.59 -10.90 -16.30
CA CYS A 189 1.09 -10.14 -15.13
C CYS A 189 0.66 -8.66 -15.16
N LEU A 190 0.72 -8.01 -16.33
CA LEU A 190 0.24 -6.63 -16.48
C LEU A 190 -1.28 -6.54 -16.36
N LYS A 191 -1.98 -7.50 -16.97
CA LYS A 191 -3.44 -7.58 -16.89
C LYS A 191 -3.92 -7.69 -15.45
N ASP A 192 -3.30 -8.57 -14.66
CA ASP A 192 -3.67 -8.78 -13.25
C ASP A 192 -3.37 -7.54 -12.39
N ALA A 193 -2.20 -6.92 -12.60
CA ALA A 193 -1.83 -5.68 -11.92
C ALA A 193 -2.82 -4.53 -12.17
N ILE A 194 -3.14 -4.30 -13.45
CA ILE A 194 -4.07 -3.23 -13.85
C ILE A 194 -5.47 -3.54 -13.32
N LYS A 195 -5.93 -4.79 -13.46
CA LYS A 195 -7.24 -5.22 -12.98
C LYS A 195 -7.40 -5.01 -11.48
N GLN A 196 -6.37 -5.35 -10.69
CA GLN A 196 -6.38 -5.12 -9.25
C GLN A 196 -6.56 -3.62 -8.93
N SER A 197 -5.82 -2.75 -9.60
CA SER A 197 -5.94 -1.29 -9.40
C SER A 197 -7.34 -0.77 -9.78
N LEU A 198 -7.93 -1.25 -10.90
CA LEU A 198 -9.25 -0.83 -11.35
C LEU A 198 -10.38 -1.33 -10.44
N THR A 199 -10.23 -2.51 -9.85
CA THR A 199 -11.27 -3.14 -9.02
C THR A 199 -11.26 -2.63 -7.59
N PHE A 200 -10.06 -2.45 -7.02
CA PHE A 200 -9.91 -2.16 -5.59
C PHE A 200 -9.40 -0.76 -5.30
N ALA A 201 -9.03 0.03 -6.33
CA ALA A 201 -8.25 1.25 -6.18
C ALA A 201 -6.97 1.03 -5.33
N TYR A 202 -6.44 -0.18 -5.40
CA TYR A 202 -5.29 -0.65 -4.64
C TYR A 202 -4.38 -1.50 -5.53
N ALA A 203 -3.08 -1.31 -5.42
CA ALA A 203 -2.08 -2.15 -6.07
C ALA A 203 -0.97 -2.51 -5.11
N HIS A 204 -0.53 -3.76 -5.15
CA HIS A 204 0.62 -4.22 -4.41
C HIS A 204 1.89 -3.54 -4.95
N LEU A 205 2.83 -3.22 -4.05
CA LEU A 205 4.08 -2.52 -4.41
C LEU A 205 4.85 -3.23 -5.53
N GLU A 206 4.94 -4.56 -5.47
CA GLU A 206 5.66 -5.37 -6.46
C GLU A 206 5.02 -5.38 -7.85
N LEU A 207 3.76 -5.00 -7.97
CA LEU A 207 3.10 -4.83 -9.27
C LEU A 207 3.47 -3.50 -9.94
N ILE A 208 3.99 -2.53 -9.19
CA ILE A 208 4.33 -1.19 -9.69
C ILE A 208 5.49 -1.17 -10.68
N PRO A 209 6.58 -1.96 -10.52
CA PRO A 209 7.65 -1.98 -11.50
C PRO A 209 7.17 -2.36 -12.89
N PHE A 210 6.19 -3.27 -12.99
CA PHE A 210 5.57 -3.61 -14.27
C PHE A 210 4.77 -2.45 -14.86
N LEU A 211 4.25 -1.58 -14.01
CA LEU A 211 3.56 -0.36 -14.40
C LEU A 211 4.54 0.80 -14.69
N ARG A 212 5.72 0.81 -14.08
CA ARG A 212 6.77 1.85 -14.27
C ARG A 212 7.55 1.73 -15.58
N LEU A 213 7.42 0.63 -16.30
CA LEU A 213 8.06 0.47 -17.62
C LEU A 213 7.58 1.49 -18.66
N SER A 214 6.48 2.18 -18.40
CA SER A 214 6.05 3.34 -19.19
C SER A 214 6.32 4.61 -18.39
N GLN A 215 7.40 5.28 -18.66
CA GLN A 215 7.94 6.42 -17.90
C GLN A 215 7.11 7.71 -17.94
N SER A 216 5.98 7.72 -18.62
CA SER A 216 4.97 8.79 -18.52
C SER A 216 4.19 8.78 -17.20
N PHE A 217 4.55 7.91 -16.29
CA PHE A 217 3.80 7.58 -15.06
C PHE A 217 4.07 8.45 -13.85
N ASN A 218 4.97 9.40 -13.92
CA ASN A 218 5.35 10.19 -12.76
C ASN A 218 4.18 10.95 -12.10
N PHE A 219 3.06 11.11 -12.78
CA PHE A 219 1.93 11.89 -12.27
C PHE A 219 0.80 11.04 -11.66
N LEU A 220 0.53 9.83 -12.17
CA LEU A 220 -0.64 9.05 -11.74
C LEU A 220 -0.37 8.08 -10.59
N ILE A 221 0.80 7.49 -10.52
CA ILE A 221 1.13 6.50 -9.47
C ILE A 221 1.65 7.15 -8.19
N GLY A 222 2.20 8.35 -8.25
CA GLY A 222 2.61 9.09 -7.05
C GLY A 222 1.48 9.31 -6.04
N ASN A 223 0.23 9.26 -6.49
CA ASN A 223 -0.94 9.47 -5.63
C ASN A 223 -1.61 8.18 -5.12
N ILE A 224 -1.26 7.00 -5.65
CA ILE A 224 -2.00 5.77 -5.33
C ILE A 224 -1.28 4.88 -4.31
N GLN A 225 0.02 5.09 -4.05
CA GLN A 225 0.81 3.98 -3.50
C GLN A 225 1.70 4.20 -2.31
N TYR A 226 1.99 5.38 -1.91
CA TYR A 226 2.97 5.60 -0.84
C TYR A 226 2.35 6.24 0.39
N PHE A 227 1.17 5.78 0.74
CA PHE A 227 0.56 6.25 1.99
C PHE A 227 -0.09 5.11 2.74
#